data_3dd999ccdab671f86ae5fb0cc14f092b
#
_entry.id   3dd999ccdab671f86ae5fb0cc14f092b
#
_cell.length_a   1.000
_cell.length_b   1.000
_cell.length_c   1.000
_cell.angle_alpha   90.00
_cell.angle_beta   90.00
_cell.angle_gamma   90.00
#
_symmetry.space_group_name_H-M   'P 1'
#
loop_
_entity.id
_entity.type
_entity.pdbx_description
1 polymer ?
#
loop_
_entity_poly.entity_id
_entity_poly.type
_entity_poly.pdbx_seq_one_letter_code
_entity_poly.pdbx_strand_id
1 'polypeptide(L)'
;TGFSATSDGADMVAPSGEGGERAMRGALRTLGADRKVSYINAHGTSTPVGDVGEIEAVRRVFGEGSTPPVSSTKSMTGHSQGATGAQEAVYCLLALEHDFIIPSINVETLDPALKPEEIATELVENAGLDSVMTNSFGFGGTNGSMVLSKFHG
;
A
#
# COMPACT_ATOMS: atom_id res chain seq x y z
N THR A 1 12.02 -3.67 -9.55
CA THR A 1 10.89 -4.34 -8.87
C THR A 1 11.39 -5.12 -7.66
N GLY A 2 10.64 -5.03 -6.55
CA GLY A 2 10.83 -5.84 -5.35
C GLY A 2 9.55 -6.58 -5.01
N PHE A 3 9.67 -7.78 -4.47
CA PHE A 3 8.52 -8.58 -4.03
C PHE A 3 8.88 -9.36 -2.77
N SER A 4 7.93 -9.45 -1.86
CA SER A 4 8.01 -10.36 -0.71
C SER A 4 6.63 -10.84 -0.33
N ALA A 5 6.57 -12.07 0.12
CA ALA A 5 5.38 -12.65 0.74
C ALA A 5 5.72 -13.21 2.11
N THR A 6 4.76 -13.13 3.02
CA THR A 6 4.86 -13.69 4.38
C THR A 6 3.57 -14.42 4.72
N SER A 7 3.61 -15.25 5.75
CA SER A 7 2.44 -15.91 6.30
C SER A 7 2.36 -15.67 7.80
N ASP A 8 1.19 -15.19 8.25
CA ASP A 8 0.85 -14.99 9.67
C ASP A 8 -0.19 -16.04 10.06
N GLY A 9 0.24 -17.14 10.64
CA GLY A 9 -0.68 -18.22 11.01
C GLY A 9 -1.44 -18.03 12.31
N ALA A 10 -1.22 -16.93 13.04
CA ALA A 10 -1.72 -16.77 14.41
C ALA A 10 -3.22 -16.40 14.51
N ASP A 11 -3.76 -15.65 13.56
CA ASP A 11 -5.18 -15.32 13.50
C ASP A 11 -5.64 -15.19 12.04
N MET A 12 -6.77 -15.83 11.71
CA MET A 12 -7.32 -15.80 10.35
C MET A 12 -7.99 -14.48 9.98
N VAL A 13 -8.43 -13.69 10.97
CA VAL A 13 -9.34 -12.56 10.78
C VAL A 13 -8.82 -11.25 11.35
N ALA A 14 -7.90 -11.30 12.31
CA ALA A 14 -7.29 -10.13 12.95
C ALA A 14 -5.76 -10.20 12.84
N PRO A 15 -5.20 -9.82 11.69
CA PRO A 15 -3.76 -9.82 11.50
C PRO A 15 -3.09 -8.82 12.45
N SER A 16 -1.99 -9.24 13.09
CA SER A 16 -1.20 -8.40 14.00
C SER A 16 -0.51 -7.21 13.31
N GLY A 17 -0.57 -7.13 12.00
CA GLY A 17 0.18 -6.18 11.18
C GLY A 17 1.68 -6.52 11.04
N GLU A 18 2.20 -7.49 11.80
CA GLU A 18 3.60 -7.91 11.73
C GLU A 18 3.96 -8.54 10.37
N GLY A 19 3.09 -9.41 9.86
CA GLY A 19 3.32 -10.05 8.57
C GLY A 19 3.31 -9.06 7.41
N GLY A 20 2.40 -8.07 7.44
CA GLY A 20 2.39 -6.97 6.49
C GLY A 20 3.68 -6.14 6.56
N GLU A 21 4.14 -5.81 7.77
CA GLU A 21 5.42 -5.12 7.99
C GLU A 21 6.59 -5.92 7.40
N ARG A 22 6.68 -7.22 7.69
CA ARG A 22 7.73 -8.11 7.15
C ARG A 22 7.68 -8.20 5.63
N ALA A 23 6.48 -8.28 5.04
CA ALA A 23 6.29 -8.30 3.59
C ALA A 23 6.80 -7.00 2.96
N MET A 24 6.40 -5.83 3.48
CA MET A 24 6.87 -4.53 3.01
C MET A 24 8.39 -4.38 3.13
N ARG A 25 8.98 -4.69 4.30
CA ARG A 25 10.43 -4.65 4.48
C ARG A 25 11.16 -5.59 3.53
N GLY A 26 10.62 -6.80 3.28
CA GLY A 26 11.16 -7.75 2.33
C GLY A 26 11.16 -7.22 0.90
N ALA A 27 10.05 -6.60 0.46
CA ALA A 27 9.94 -6.00 -0.86
C ALA A 27 10.91 -4.81 -1.07
N LEU A 28 11.17 -4.05 0.00
CA LEU A 28 12.10 -2.92 -0.04
C LEU A 28 13.58 -3.32 -0.17
N ARG A 29 13.95 -4.57 0.13
CA ARG A 29 15.37 -5.02 0.09
C ARG A 29 16.03 -4.88 -1.28
N THR A 30 15.25 -4.91 -2.35
CA THR A 30 15.75 -4.81 -3.73
C THR A 30 15.64 -3.39 -4.29
N LEU A 31 15.07 -2.46 -3.51
CA LEU A 31 15.06 -1.05 -3.86
C LEU A 31 16.46 -0.45 -3.64
N GLY A 32 17.00 0.22 -4.65
CA GLY A 32 18.29 0.90 -4.52
C GLY A 32 18.30 1.94 -3.41
N ALA A 33 19.45 2.17 -2.78
CA ALA A 33 19.57 3.07 -1.63
C ALA A 33 19.25 4.54 -1.96
N ASP A 34 19.31 4.91 -3.20
CA ASP A 34 19.01 6.23 -3.78
C ASP A 34 17.52 6.41 -4.14
N ARG A 35 16.73 5.34 -4.04
CA ARG A 35 15.30 5.33 -4.37
C ARG A 35 14.42 5.31 -3.13
N LYS A 36 13.25 5.94 -3.26
CA LYS A 36 12.23 5.97 -2.20
C LYS A 36 10.87 5.61 -2.78
N VAL A 37 10.09 4.87 -2.01
CA VAL A 37 8.67 4.68 -2.30
C VAL A 37 7.97 6.03 -2.16
N SER A 38 7.31 6.49 -3.21
CA SER A 38 6.64 7.79 -3.29
C SER A 38 5.13 7.68 -3.08
N TYR A 39 4.57 6.47 -3.17
CA TYR A 39 3.14 6.20 -3.04
C TYR A 39 2.91 4.73 -2.68
N ILE A 40 1.87 4.47 -1.88
CA ILE A 40 1.44 3.11 -1.51
C ILE A 40 -0.02 2.91 -1.91
N ASN A 41 -0.28 1.91 -2.75
CA ASN A 41 -1.61 1.36 -2.96
C ASN A 41 -1.83 0.27 -1.90
N ALA A 42 -2.65 0.57 -0.92
CA ALA A 42 -2.89 -0.28 0.23
C ALA A 42 -3.84 -1.44 -0.09
N HIS A 43 -3.80 -2.48 0.74
CA HIS A 43 -4.86 -3.47 0.75
C HIS A 43 -6.20 -2.86 1.11
N GLY A 44 -6.27 -2.04 2.16
CA GLY A 44 -7.34 -1.12 2.52
C GLY A 44 -8.76 -1.55 2.13
N THR A 45 -9.36 -2.46 2.88
CA THR A 45 -10.67 -3.07 2.57
C THR A 45 -11.84 -2.38 3.26
N SER A 46 -11.60 -1.23 3.89
CA SER A 46 -12.59 -0.47 4.66
C SER A 46 -13.15 -1.26 5.85
N THR A 47 -12.25 -1.89 6.61
CA THR A 47 -12.58 -2.58 7.83
C THR A 47 -11.95 -1.88 9.03
N PRO A 48 -12.64 -1.79 10.21
CA PRO A 48 -12.15 -1.04 11.37
C PRO A 48 -10.76 -1.47 11.87
N VAL A 49 -10.46 -2.76 11.78
CA VAL A 49 -9.17 -3.31 12.25
C VAL A 49 -8.13 -3.33 11.14
N GLY A 50 -8.55 -3.65 9.91
CA GLY A 50 -7.64 -3.85 8.79
C GLY A 50 -6.95 -2.56 8.36
N ASP A 51 -7.70 -1.50 8.15
CA ASP A 51 -7.18 -0.25 7.61
C ASP A 51 -6.21 0.43 8.60
N VAL A 52 -6.62 0.53 9.88
CA VAL A 52 -5.76 1.10 10.93
C VAL A 52 -4.51 0.26 11.11
N GLY A 53 -4.64 -1.07 11.18
CA GLY A 53 -3.51 -1.98 11.34
C GLY A 53 -2.51 -1.91 10.18
N GLU A 54 -2.99 -1.72 8.95
CA GLU A 54 -2.11 -1.54 7.79
C GLU A 54 -1.34 -0.21 7.87
N ILE A 55 -1.99 0.90 8.19
CA ILE A 55 -1.32 2.20 8.35
C ILE A 55 -0.30 2.16 9.50
N GLU A 56 -0.61 1.50 10.61
CA GLU A 56 0.37 1.30 11.69
C GLU A 56 1.58 0.49 11.21
N ALA A 57 1.39 -0.55 10.40
CA ALA A 57 2.49 -1.29 9.79
C ALA A 57 3.32 -0.40 8.85
N VAL A 58 2.68 0.44 8.03
CA VAL A 58 3.35 1.43 7.17
C VAL A 58 4.18 2.41 8.01
N ARG A 59 3.63 2.95 9.10
CA ARG A 59 4.37 3.82 10.03
C ARG A 59 5.63 3.13 10.61
N ARG A 60 5.51 1.85 10.98
CA ARG A 60 6.68 1.07 11.48
C ARG A 60 7.74 0.85 10.41
N VAL A 61 7.35 0.72 9.14
CA VAL A 61 8.29 0.51 8.03
C VAL A 61 9.00 1.80 7.62
N PHE A 62 8.24 2.90 7.47
CA PHE A 62 8.74 4.15 6.88
C PHE A 62 9.09 5.22 7.91
N GLY A 63 8.64 5.07 9.14
CA GLY A 63 8.78 6.06 10.23
C GLY A 63 7.59 6.99 10.31
N GLU A 64 7.20 7.34 11.55
CA GLU A 64 6.14 8.34 11.78
C GLU A 64 6.52 9.68 11.15
N GLY A 65 5.60 10.29 10.42
CA GLY A 65 5.82 11.57 9.72
C GLY A 65 6.66 11.46 8.45
N SER A 66 7.06 10.24 8.05
CA SER A 66 7.80 9.97 6.82
C SER A 66 7.11 8.95 5.93
N THR A 67 5.86 8.64 6.22
CA THR A 67 5.05 7.71 5.44
C THR A 67 4.77 8.31 4.05
N PRO A 68 4.94 7.52 2.96
CA PRO A 68 4.42 7.93 1.66
C PRO A 68 2.89 8.10 1.73
N PRO A 69 2.29 8.93 0.86
CA PRO A 69 0.84 8.95 0.71
C PRO A 69 0.28 7.56 0.42
N VAL A 70 -0.81 7.21 1.09
CA VAL A 70 -1.47 5.91 1.00
C VAL A 70 -2.87 6.09 0.46
N SER A 71 -3.31 5.24 -0.45
CA SER A 71 -4.71 5.13 -0.83
C SER A 71 -5.11 3.70 -1.12
N SER A 72 -6.42 3.43 -1.18
CA SER A 72 -6.95 2.16 -1.63
C SER A 72 -7.82 2.34 -2.87
N THR A 73 -7.41 1.73 -3.97
CA THR A 73 -8.20 1.70 -5.21
C THR A 73 -9.49 0.90 -5.06
N LYS A 74 -9.61 0.09 -4.00
CA LYS A 74 -10.85 -0.64 -3.69
C LYS A 74 -12.03 0.29 -3.38
N SER A 75 -11.75 1.54 -3.00
CA SER A 75 -12.79 2.58 -2.88
C SER A 75 -13.54 2.85 -4.18
N MET A 76 -12.92 2.58 -5.34
CA MET A 76 -13.51 2.71 -6.67
C MET A 76 -13.98 1.38 -7.26
N THR A 77 -13.17 0.32 -7.10
CA THR A 77 -13.34 -0.94 -7.84
C THR A 77 -14.00 -2.04 -7.03
N GLY A 78 -14.09 -1.88 -5.71
CA GLY A 78 -14.40 -2.97 -4.80
C GLY A 78 -13.24 -3.98 -4.70
N HIS A 79 -13.48 -5.08 -4.02
CA HIS A 79 -12.49 -6.14 -3.82
C HIS A 79 -12.75 -7.31 -4.76
N SER A 80 -11.93 -7.47 -5.80
CA SER A 80 -12.00 -8.56 -6.79
C SER A 80 -11.32 -9.85 -6.32
N GLN A 81 -11.12 -10.01 -5.02
CA GLN A 81 -10.53 -11.19 -4.38
C GLN A 81 -9.18 -11.62 -5.03
N GLY A 82 -9.12 -12.82 -5.61
CA GLY A 82 -7.89 -13.36 -6.20
C GLY A 82 -7.31 -12.54 -7.36
N ALA A 83 -8.12 -11.72 -8.04
CA ALA A 83 -7.66 -10.85 -9.13
C ALA A 83 -7.13 -9.49 -8.65
N THR A 84 -7.47 -9.07 -7.44
CA THR A 84 -7.23 -7.71 -6.94
C THR A 84 -5.76 -7.32 -6.98
N GLY A 85 -4.86 -8.17 -6.50
CA GLY A 85 -3.43 -7.85 -6.47
C GLY A 85 -2.84 -7.59 -7.85
N ALA A 86 -3.27 -8.34 -8.88
CA ALA A 86 -2.85 -8.10 -10.26
C ALA A 86 -3.42 -6.78 -10.82
N GLN A 87 -4.69 -6.48 -10.53
CA GLN A 87 -5.31 -5.21 -10.93
C GLN A 87 -4.60 -4.02 -10.29
N GLU A 88 -4.31 -4.08 -8.99
CA GLU A 88 -3.63 -3.03 -8.25
C GLU A 88 -2.18 -2.82 -8.73
N ALA A 89 -1.48 -3.89 -9.12
CA ALA A 89 -0.18 -3.78 -9.77
C ALA A 89 -0.27 -3.01 -11.10
N VAL A 90 -1.30 -3.28 -11.92
CA VAL A 90 -1.55 -2.53 -13.17
C VAL A 90 -1.85 -1.06 -12.87
N TYR A 91 -2.68 -0.75 -11.87
CA TYR A 91 -2.96 0.64 -11.48
C TYR A 91 -1.70 1.36 -11.01
N CYS A 92 -0.83 0.69 -10.26
CA CYS A 92 0.47 1.23 -9.86
C CYS A 92 1.39 1.51 -11.04
N LEU A 93 1.40 0.64 -12.07
CA LEU A 93 2.16 0.88 -13.30
C LEU A 93 1.64 2.10 -14.05
N LEU A 94 0.32 2.25 -14.18
CA LEU A 94 -0.29 3.44 -14.80
C LEU A 94 0.01 4.71 -13.99
N ALA A 95 -0.03 4.64 -12.66
CA ALA A 95 0.33 5.75 -11.78
C ALA A 95 1.78 6.18 -12.00
N LEU A 96 2.72 5.23 -12.12
CA LEU A 96 4.13 5.51 -12.44
C LEU A 96 4.29 6.11 -13.83
N GLU A 97 3.61 5.57 -14.84
CA GLU A 97 3.73 6.00 -16.25
C GLU A 97 3.21 7.42 -16.42
N HIS A 98 2.07 7.73 -15.84
CA HIS A 98 1.37 9.02 -15.98
C HIS A 98 1.62 10.00 -14.84
N ASP A 99 2.44 9.62 -13.86
CA ASP A 99 2.91 10.44 -12.74
C ASP A 99 1.78 11.03 -11.88
N PHE A 100 0.87 10.19 -11.40
CA PHE A 100 -0.22 10.60 -10.52
C PHE A 100 -0.42 9.66 -9.32
N ILE A 101 -0.93 10.20 -8.21
CA ILE A 101 -1.40 9.40 -7.06
C ILE A 101 -2.90 9.18 -7.18
N ILE A 102 -3.30 7.92 -7.12
CA ILE A 102 -4.70 7.50 -7.19
C ILE A 102 -5.36 7.80 -5.83
N PRO A 103 -6.49 8.50 -5.76
CA PRO A 103 -7.14 8.78 -4.48
C PRO A 103 -7.93 7.59 -3.93
N SER A 104 -8.10 7.55 -2.61
CA SER A 104 -9.25 6.89 -1.98
C SER A 104 -10.45 7.80 -2.11
N ILE A 105 -11.50 7.36 -2.79
CA ILE A 105 -12.77 8.11 -2.90
C ILE A 105 -13.76 7.63 -1.85
N ASN A 106 -14.88 8.36 -1.68
CA ASN A 106 -15.97 8.06 -0.73
C ASN A 106 -15.53 8.09 0.75
N VAL A 107 -14.48 8.84 1.07
CA VAL A 107 -14.04 9.08 2.44
C VAL A 107 -14.78 10.30 2.98
N GLU A 108 -15.90 10.10 3.68
CA GLU A 108 -16.67 11.17 4.29
C GLU A 108 -16.10 11.59 5.64
N THR A 109 -15.64 10.60 6.42
CA THR A 109 -15.01 10.82 7.73
C THR A 109 -13.83 9.90 7.86
N LEU A 110 -12.64 10.48 8.05
CA LEU A 110 -11.44 9.71 8.29
C LEU A 110 -11.47 9.11 9.70
N ASP A 111 -11.01 7.87 9.84
CA ASP A 111 -10.85 7.24 11.15
C ASP A 111 -9.91 8.09 12.02
N PRO A 112 -10.25 8.35 13.31
CA PRO A 112 -9.45 9.18 14.20
C PRO A 112 -8.00 8.69 14.44
N ALA A 113 -7.73 7.42 14.20
CA ALA A 113 -6.38 6.83 14.29
C ALA A 113 -5.49 7.17 13.07
N LEU A 114 -6.10 7.65 11.97
CA LEU A 114 -5.41 8.01 10.74
C LEU A 114 -5.18 9.53 10.66
N LYS A 115 -4.08 9.92 10.04
CA LYS A 115 -3.77 11.34 9.83
C LYS A 115 -4.12 11.75 8.39
N PRO A 116 -4.76 12.91 8.18
CA PRO A 116 -5.13 13.37 6.83
C PRO A 116 -3.96 13.42 5.84
N GLU A 117 -2.77 13.76 6.32
CA GLU A 117 -1.56 13.84 5.50
C GLU A 117 -1.02 12.46 5.04
N GLU A 118 -1.46 11.37 5.66
CA GLU A 118 -1.07 10.01 5.29
C GLU A 118 -1.96 9.44 4.19
N ILE A 119 -3.20 9.90 4.08
CA ILE A 119 -4.21 9.32 3.20
C ILE A 119 -4.49 10.24 2.02
N ALA A 120 -4.20 9.77 0.82
CA ALA A 120 -4.54 10.50 -0.40
C ALA A 120 -6.03 10.33 -0.72
N THR A 121 -6.82 11.38 -0.50
CA THR A 121 -8.25 11.43 -0.78
C THR A 121 -8.57 12.22 -2.06
N GLU A 122 -7.58 12.87 -2.64
CA GLU A 122 -7.69 13.63 -3.88
C GLU A 122 -6.66 13.14 -4.90
N LEU A 123 -6.96 13.33 -6.20
CA LEU A 123 -6.01 13.06 -7.27
C LEU A 123 -4.84 14.04 -7.18
N VAL A 124 -3.61 13.51 -7.19
CA VAL A 124 -2.39 14.32 -7.26
C VAL A 124 -1.73 14.07 -8.60
N GLU A 125 -1.73 15.05 -9.49
CA GLU A 125 -1.04 15.00 -10.77
C GLU A 125 0.40 15.54 -10.63
N ASN A 126 1.30 15.07 -11.49
CA ASN A 126 2.73 15.44 -11.46
C ASN A 126 3.36 15.18 -10.08
N ALA A 127 3.08 14.01 -9.53
CA ALA A 127 3.44 13.65 -8.17
C ALA A 127 4.93 13.33 -7.99
N GLY A 128 5.70 13.26 -9.06
CA GLY A 128 7.12 12.94 -9.03
C GLY A 128 7.40 11.50 -8.63
N LEU A 129 6.54 10.56 -9.05
CA LEU A 129 6.67 9.16 -8.68
C LEU A 129 7.91 8.52 -9.33
N ASP A 130 8.75 7.90 -8.52
CA ASP A 130 9.87 7.06 -8.98
C ASP A 130 9.64 5.58 -8.64
N SER A 131 9.15 5.31 -7.45
CA SER A 131 8.82 3.96 -7.00
C SER A 131 7.51 3.98 -6.22
N VAL A 132 6.68 2.97 -6.43
CA VAL A 132 5.41 2.78 -5.72
C VAL A 132 5.33 1.38 -5.13
N MET A 133 4.59 1.24 -4.05
CA MET A 133 4.34 -0.05 -3.40
C MET A 133 2.86 -0.41 -3.54
N THR A 134 2.57 -1.70 -3.70
CA THR A 134 1.21 -2.23 -3.57
C THR A 134 1.20 -3.38 -2.57
N ASN A 135 0.21 -3.39 -1.69
CA ASN A 135 0.04 -4.37 -0.63
C ASN A 135 -1.21 -5.21 -0.86
N SER A 136 -1.10 -6.50 -0.57
CA SER A 136 -2.22 -7.43 -0.53
C SER A 136 -2.11 -8.31 0.72
N PHE A 137 -3.04 -8.14 1.64
CA PHE A 137 -3.08 -8.85 2.92
C PHE A 137 -4.34 -9.72 2.98
N GLY A 138 -4.16 -11.03 2.84
CA GLY A 138 -5.26 -11.97 2.71
C GLY A 138 -5.65 -12.66 4.01
N PHE A 139 -6.87 -13.17 4.04
CA PHE A 139 -7.32 -14.07 5.11
C PHE A 139 -6.38 -15.28 5.22
N GLY A 140 -6.21 -15.78 6.45
CA GLY A 140 -5.26 -16.85 6.75
C GLY A 140 -3.81 -16.35 6.84
N GLY A 141 -3.62 -15.03 6.86
CA GLY A 141 -2.34 -14.39 7.12
C GLY A 141 -1.37 -14.37 5.94
N THR A 142 -1.81 -14.67 4.73
CA THR A 142 -0.96 -14.52 3.55
C THR A 142 -0.84 -13.03 3.19
N ASN A 143 0.37 -12.49 3.31
CA ASN A 143 0.66 -11.10 3.00
C ASN A 143 1.64 -11.02 1.82
N GLY A 144 1.36 -10.14 0.88
CA GLY A 144 2.23 -9.84 -0.24
C GLY A 144 2.45 -8.34 -0.38
N SER A 145 3.70 -7.94 -0.63
CA SER A 145 4.03 -6.56 -0.97
C SER A 145 4.92 -6.55 -2.21
N MET A 146 4.66 -5.62 -3.11
CA MET A 146 5.42 -5.43 -4.33
C MET A 146 5.84 -3.97 -4.47
N VAL A 147 7.09 -3.73 -4.84
CA VAL A 147 7.60 -2.42 -5.21
C VAL A 147 7.85 -2.40 -6.71
N LEU A 148 7.30 -1.41 -7.38
CA LEU A 148 7.47 -1.13 -8.80
C LEU A 148 8.21 0.20 -8.94
N SER A 149 9.18 0.27 -9.83
CA SER A 149 9.99 1.48 -10.03
C SER A 149 10.11 1.81 -11.51
N LYS A 150 10.21 3.10 -11.83
CA LYS A 150 10.57 3.57 -13.18
C LYS A 150 11.93 2.98 -13.57
N PHE A 151 12.04 2.58 -14.82
CA PHE A 151 13.32 2.16 -15.39
C PHE A 151 14.03 3.39 -15.95
N HIS A 152 15.20 3.66 -15.43
CA HIS A 152 16.08 4.74 -15.89
C HIS A 152 17.27 4.13 -16.64
N GLY A 153 17.02 3.58 -17.83
CA GLY A 153 17.94 3.03 -18.79
C GLY A 153 19.42 2.84 -18.43
#